data_b5ac1dea9c245a69e2a396b34636a280
#
_entry.id   b5ac1dea9c245a69e2a396b34636a280
#
_cell.length_a   1.000
_cell.length_b   1.000
_cell.length_c   1.000
_cell.angle_alpha   90.00
_cell.angle_beta   90.00
_cell.angle_gamma   90.00
#
_symmetry.space_group_name_H-M   'P 1'
#
loop_
_entity.id
_entity.type
_entity.pdbx_description
1 polymer ?
#
loop_
_entity_poly.entity_id
_entity_poly.type
_entity_poly.pdbx_seq_one_letter_code
_entity_poly.pdbx_strand_id
1 'polypeptide(L)'
;MSPDTNTRRYKRVTAHESSEDSPLLSQHLATSKLTESDFIFEPSFEDYLHEFVYLFKSAVPNISAYFLQAVMPLASVFAIGNIGTTELGAAALSNMFAAITGWSLGIGMASSLDTLCSQSFTGSNDPFAVGLHLQRGILVTITMFIPISFVWWFSGSLMLLLNLDADLAVLCCTYLRILILAAPASMSFECIKKYLQAQRIMKAQTLIVVTTLPFNLLLNYFLVLNESTSLGFKGAPIATVITHWLTLLFALLYIKYIEGSSCWGGWSSQALTGWGVYIRLGIPGILMICSEWWAFEIMSLMASYLGKDKLAAHSVVLSITNVTFSIAIGQSISASNRIGNLIGASMPNRARISSRCALALALMLPFISVFTLLGFGQQIGSLFSKDPEVVKCIMVIIPVVSAYQVG
;
A
#
# COMPACT_ATOMS: atom_id res chain seq x y z
N MET A 1 9.31 -37.20 -23.28
CA MET A 1 8.81 -38.29 -22.45
C MET A 1 9.24 -38.05 -21.03
N SER A 2 8.30 -38.13 -20.15
CA SER A 2 8.37 -38.02 -18.68
C SER A 2 8.44 -36.61 -18.10
N PRO A 3 7.33 -36.12 -17.49
CA PRO A 3 7.35 -34.95 -16.63
C PRO A 3 7.60 -35.37 -15.18
N ASP A 4 8.62 -34.85 -14.58
CA ASP A 4 8.97 -35.10 -13.19
C ASP A 4 8.04 -34.34 -12.26
N THR A 5 7.09 -35.07 -11.73
CA THR A 5 6.13 -34.64 -10.71
C THR A 5 6.78 -34.68 -9.34
N ASN A 6 7.31 -33.55 -8.88
CA ASN A 6 7.83 -33.42 -7.53
C ASN A 6 6.72 -33.02 -6.55
N THR A 7 5.69 -33.84 -6.44
CA THR A 7 4.66 -33.80 -5.39
C THR A 7 5.12 -34.62 -4.20
N ARG A 8 5.97 -34.07 -3.34
CA ARG A 8 6.19 -34.65 -2.01
C ARG A 8 4.99 -34.31 -1.12
N ARG A 9 4.19 -35.34 -0.84
CA ARG A 9 3.16 -35.38 0.19
C ARG A 9 3.74 -34.93 1.53
N TYR A 10 3.26 -33.80 2.07
CA TYR A 10 3.52 -33.43 3.45
C TYR A 10 2.81 -34.39 4.40
N LYS A 11 3.54 -35.10 5.28
CA LYS A 11 2.95 -35.84 6.39
C LYS A 11 2.38 -34.83 7.39
N ARG A 12 1.09 -34.95 7.67
CA ARG A 12 0.40 -34.26 8.76
C ARG A 12 1.06 -34.66 10.10
N VAL A 13 1.54 -33.68 10.83
CA VAL A 13 1.84 -33.83 12.25
C VAL A 13 0.59 -33.38 13.01
N THR A 14 0.00 -34.28 13.77
CA THR A 14 -1.15 -34.00 14.64
C THR A 14 -0.69 -33.10 15.78
N ALA A 15 -1.21 -31.88 15.81
CA ALA A 15 -0.97 -30.94 16.91
C ALA A 15 -2.01 -31.19 18.02
N HIS A 16 -1.51 -31.34 19.25
CA HIS A 16 -2.30 -31.25 20.49
C HIS A 16 -2.78 -29.80 20.69
N GLU A 17 -3.99 -29.65 21.20
CA GLU A 17 -4.60 -28.39 21.62
C GLU A 17 -3.66 -27.58 22.53
N SER A 18 -3.34 -26.37 22.12
CA SER A 18 -2.61 -25.40 22.93
C SER A 18 -3.31 -24.05 22.90
N SER A 19 -3.37 -23.43 24.06
CA SER A 19 -4.07 -22.18 24.37
C SER A 19 -3.82 -21.04 23.36
N GLU A 20 -4.87 -20.31 23.02
CA GLU A 20 -4.95 -19.25 22.00
C GLU A 20 -4.04 -18.01 22.24
N ASP A 21 -3.30 -17.93 23.34
CA ASP A 21 -2.57 -16.72 23.77
C ASP A 21 -1.07 -16.68 23.47
N SER A 22 -0.50 -17.72 22.84
CA SER A 22 0.92 -17.68 22.49
C SER A 22 1.13 -17.13 21.08
N PRO A 23 2.11 -16.21 20.87
CA PRO A 23 2.43 -15.68 19.55
C PRO A 23 2.75 -16.83 18.59
N LEU A 24 2.11 -16.87 17.44
CA LEU A 24 2.30 -17.92 16.41
C LEU A 24 3.79 -18.22 16.13
N LEU A 25 4.64 -17.21 16.24
CA LEU A 25 6.08 -17.34 16.09
C LEU A 25 6.74 -18.18 17.20
N SER A 26 6.28 -18.08 18.45
CA SER A 26 6.84 -18.83 19.59
C SER A 26 6.38 -20.29 19.61
N GLN A 27 5.20 -20.59 19.11
CA GLN A 27 4.72 -21.98 18.99
C GLN A 27 5.51 -22.77 17.94
N HIS A 28 5.82 -22.16 16.77
CA HIS A 28 6.63 -22.82 15.75
C HIS A 28 8.12 -22.97 16.14
N LEU A 29 8.67 -22.02 16.92
CA LEU A 29 10.04 -22.14 17.45
C LEU A 29 10.17 -23.19 18.56
N ALA A 30 9.12 -23.42 19.34
CA ALA A 30 9.12 -24.41 20.42
C ALA A 30 8.92 -25.86 19.95
N THR A 31 8.30 -26.08 18.78
CA THR A 31 8.01 -27.43 18.26
C THR A 31 8.92 -27.91 17.14
N SER A 32 9.68 -27.03 16.50
CA SER A 32 10.71 -27.44 15.55
C SER A 32 11.94 -27.94 16.32
N LYS A 33 12.03 -29.22 16.58
CA LYS A 33 13.33 -29.88 16.70
C LYS A 33 14.01 -29.68 15.37
N LEU A 34 14.86 -28.64 15.28
CA LEU A 34 15.78 -28.46 14.17
C LEU A 34 16.56 -29.76 14.04
N THR A 35 16.31 -30.53 13.00
CA THR A 35 17.09 -31.73 12.71
C THR A 35 18.47 -31.28 12.27
N GLU A 36 19.51 -32.04 12.63
CA GLU A 36 20.90 -31.74 12.24
C GLU A 36 21.08 -31.53 10.73
N SER A 37 20.18 -32.08 9.90
CA SER A 37 20.14 -31.86 8.45
C SER A 37 19.77 -30.42 8.06
N ASP A 38 19.14 -29.64 8.97
CA ASP A 38 18.83 -28.22 8.71
C ASP A 38 20.05 -27.31 8.87
N PHE A 39 21.11 -27.78 9.53
CA PHE A 39 22.35 -27.04 9.72
C PHE A 39 23.36 -27.18 8.57
N ILE A 40 23.20 -28.16 7.67
CA ILE A 40 24.17 -28.47 6.58
C ILE A 40 23.61 -28.06 5.22
N PHE A 41 22.66 -27.10 5.17
CA PHE A 41 22.18 -26.59 3.88
C PHE A 41 23.16 -25.53 3.36
N GLU A 42 24.06 -25.91 2.45
CA GLU A 42 24.86 -24.96 1.69
C GLU A 42 24.08 -24.56 0.42
N PRO A 43 23.59 -23.29 0.36
CA PRO A 43 22.84 -22.85 -0.79
C PRO A 43 23.74 -22.76 -2.03
N SER A 44 23.33 -23.34 -3.12
CA SER A 44 23.96 -23.21 -4.43
C SER A 44 23.72 -21.80 -5.01
N PHE A 45 24.59 -21.36 -5.91
CA PHE A 45 24.36 -20.12 -6.70
C PHE A 45 23.04 -20.18 -7.47
N GLU A 46 22.64 -21.34 -7.97
CA GLU A 46 21.37 -21.55 -8.67
C GLU A 46 20.16 -21.27 -7.75
N ASP A 47 20.22 -21.64 -6.47
CA ASP A 47 19.17 -21.34 -5.49
C ASP A 47 18.98 -19.83 -5.32
N TYR A 48 20.08 -19.09 -5.22
CA TYR A 48 20.04 -17.62 -5.14
C TYR A 48 19.49 -17.00 -6.42
N LEU A 49 19.93 -17.46 -7.59
CA LEU A 49 19.47 -16.93 -8.88
C LEU A 49 17.98 -17.19 -9.09
N HIS A 50 17.53 -18.42 -8.79
CA HIS A 50 16.12 -18.78 -8.89
C HIS A 50 15.24 -17.93 -7.97
N GLU A 51 15.65 -17.74 -6.71
CA GLU A 51 14.89 -16.96 -5.74
C GLU A 51 14.89 -15.46 -6.11
N PHE A 52 16.02 -14.93 -6.60
CA PHE A 52 16.13 -13.55 -7.08
C PHE A 52 15.17 -13.28 -8.25
N VAL A 53 15.16 -14.16 -9.25
CA VAL A 53 14.26 -14.07 -10.41
C VAL A 53 12.79 -14.19 -9.98
N TYR A 54 12.50 -15.06 -9.02
CA TYR A 54 11.15 -15.21 -8.47
C TYR A 54 10.68 -13.91 -7.79
N LEU A 55 11.50 -13.32 -6.92
CA LEU A 55 11.18 -12.07 -6.24
C LEU A 55 10.99 -10.92 -7.24
N PHE A 56 11.90 -10.80 -8.22
CA PHE A 56 11.79 -9.77 -9.25
C PHE A 56 10.49 -9.90 -10.07
N LYS A 57 10.19 -11.12 -10.56
CA LYS A 57 8.94 -11.38 -11.30
C LYS A 57 7.69 -11.12 -10.49
N SER A 58 7.73 -11.40 -9.18
CA SER A 58 6.60 -11.15 -8.27
C SER A 58 6.45 -9.68 -7.92
N ALA A 59 7.54 -8.90 -7.95
CA ALA A 59 7.51 -7.47 -7.68
C ALA A 59 6.89 -6.66 -8.82
N VAL A 60 7.13 -7.03 -10.08
CA VAL A 60 6.68 -6.27 -11.26
C VAL A 60 5.17 -5.98 -11.25
N PRO A 61 4.25 -6.95 -11.03
CA PRO A 61 2.82 -6.65 -10.95
C PRO A 61 2.48 -5.67 -9.84
N ASN A 62 3.09 -5.82 -8.65
CA ASN A 62 2.84 -4.94 -7.53
C ASN A 62 3.33 -3.51 -7.82
N ILE A 63 4.53 -3.35 -8.37
CA ILE A 63 5.08 -2.05 -8.81
C ILE A 63 4.12 -1.38 -9.79
N SER A 64 3.67 -2.13 -10.81
CA SER A 64 2.73 -1.64 -11.81
C SER A 64 1.40 -1.18 -11.19
N ALA A 65 0.89 -1.92 -10.22
CA ALA A 65 -0.34 -1.58 -9.53
C ALA A 65 -0.21 -0.28 -8.72
N TYR A 66 0.87 -0.12 -7.95
CA TYR A 66 1.10 1.11 -7.16
C TYR A 66 1.33 2.33 -8.05
N PHE A 67 2.07 2.15 -9.15
CA PHE A 67 2.24 3.22 -10.13
C PHE A 67 0.91 3.67 -10.74
N LEU A 68 0.05 2.73 -11.15
CA LEU A 68 -1.27 3.04 -11.70
C LEU A 68 -2.21 3.65 -10.65
N GLN A 69 -2.13 3.20 -9.39
CA GLN A 69 -2.90 3.81 -8.30
C GLN A 69 -2.51 5.28 -8.07
N ALA A 70 -1.25 5.64 -8.25
CA ALA A 70 -0.80 7.03 -8.12
C ALA A 70 -1.38 7.95 -9.21
N VAL A 71 -1.82 7.41 -10.36
CA VAL A 71 -2.44 8.19 -11.45
C VAL A 71 -3.88 8.59 -11.11
N MET A 72 -4.62 7.80 -10.33
CA MET A 72 -6.04 8.07 -10.03
C MET A 72 -6.29 9.43 -9.34
N PRO A 73 -5.56 9.82 -8.29
CA PRO A 73 -5.72 11.15 -7.68
C PRO A 73 -5.37 12.28 -8.63
N LEU A 74 -4.41 12.07 -9.54
CA LEU A 74 -4.01 13.10 -10.52
C LEU A 74 -5.16 13.45 -11.46
N ALA A 75 -6.00 12.49 -11.84
CA ALA A 75 -7.20 12.74 -12.65
C ALA A 75 -8.17 13.70 -11.95
N SER A 76 -8.41 13.49 -10.66
CA SER A 76 -9.27 14.37 -9.86
C SER A 76 -8.67 15.76 -9.68
N VAL A 77 -7.37 15.85 -9.42
CA VAL A 77 -6.63 17.12 -9.32
C VAL A 77 -6.70 17.91 -10.63
N PHE A 78 -6.47 17.24 -11.77
CA PHE A 78 -6.60 17.86 -13.10
C PHE A 78 -8.01 18.35 -13.36
N ALA A 79 -9.02 17.57 -13.04
CA ALA A 79 -10.41 17.94 -13.24
C ALA A 79 -10.81 19.16 -12.39
N ILE A 80 -10.42 19.19 -11.10
CA ILE A 80 -10.71 20.32 -10.19
C ILE A 80 -9.94 21.57 -10.60
N GLY A 81 -8.72 21.43 -11.10
CA GLY A 81 -7.90 22.56 -11.58
C GLY A 81 -8.57 23.40 -12.67
N ASN A 82 -9.52 22.80 -13.43
CA ASN A 82 -10.33 23.51 -14.41
C ASN A 82 -11.53 24.26 -13.80
N ILE A 83 -11.88 24.03 -12.53
CA ILE A 83 -12.98 24.74 -11.85
C ILE A 83 -12.46 26.06 -11.28
N GLY A 84 -11.39 26.01 -10.48
CA GLY A 84 -10.81 27.19 -9.86
C GLY A 84 -9.63 26.90 -8.95
N THR A 85 -8.87 27.93 -8.63
CA THR A 85 -7.66 27.82 -7.79
C THR A 85 -8.00 27.57 -6.32
N THR A 86 -9.12 28.12 -5.83
CA THR A 86 -9.59 27.90 -4.45
C THR A 86 -10.05 26.47 -4.25
N GLU A 87 -10.81 25.93 -5.20
CA GLU A 87 -11.28 24.54 -5.21
C GLU A 87 -10.12 23.56 -5.30
N LEU A 88 -9.12 23.87 -6.13
CA LEU A 88 -7.91 23.06 -6.23
C LEU A 88 -7.15 23.04 -4.91
N GLY A 89 -6.99 24.21 -4.27
CA GLY A 89 -6.37 24.31 -2.95
C GLY A 89 -7.11 23.54 -1.87
N ALA A 90 -8.46 23.62 -1.87
CA ALA A 90 -9.31 22.88 -0.94
C ALA A 90 -9.19 21.37 -1.15
N ALA A 91 -9.17 20.89 -2.38
CA ALA A 91 -9.00 19.47 -2.68
C ALA A 91 -7.62 18.95 -2.28
N ALA A 92 -6.56 19.71 -2.57
CA ALA A 92 -5.20 19.36 -2.18
C ALA A 92 -5.08 19.24 -0.65
N LEU A 93 -5.56 20.24 0.08
CA LEU A 93 -5.55 20.24 1.55
C LEU A 93 -6.40 19.09 2.13
N SER A 94 -7.56 18.81 1.54
CA SER A 94 -8.42 17.70 1.97
C SER A 94 -7.77 16.34 1.76
N ASN A 95 -7.13 16.12 0.61
CA ASN A 95 -6.41 14.89 0.32
C ASN A 95 -5.20 14.70 1.24
N MET A 96 -4.43 15.76 1.52
CA MET A 96 -3.34 15.77 2.49
C MET A 96 -3.85 15.38 3.89
N PHE A 97 -4.92 16.04 4.35
CA PHE A 97 -5.53 15.74 5.65
C PHE A 97 -6.04 14.29 5.72
N ALA A 98 -6.68 13.80 4.66
CA ALA A 98 -7.14 12.43 4.57
C ALA A 98 -5.98 11.42 4.56
N ALA A 99 -4.89 11.73 3.89
CA ALA A 99 -3.68 10.89 3.87
C ALA A 99 -3.09 10.73 5.27
N ILE A 100 -2.89 11.83 5.99
CA ILE A 100 -2.28 11.85 7.33
C ILE A 100 -3.17 11.18 8.38
N THR A 101 -4.48 11.50 8.38
CA THR A 101 -5.38 11.12 9.47
C THR A 101 -6.19 9.86 9.23
N GLY A 102 -6.24 9.36 7.98
CA GLY A 102 -7.07 8.24 7.61
C GLY A 102 -6.34 7.15 6.84
N TRP A 103 -5.87 7.44 5.65
CA TRP A 103 -5.32 6.41 4.75
C TRP A 103 -4.04 5.78 5.31
N SER A 104 -3.11 6.57 5.87
CA SER A 104 -1.88 6.06 6.49
C SER A 104 -2.16 5.11 7.66
N LEU A 105 -3.13 5.44 8.50
CA LEU A 105 -3.55 4.60 9.63
C LEU A 105 -4.15 3.27 9.13
N GLY A 106 -5.03 3.34 8.12
CA GLY A 106 -5.67 2.16 7.54
C GLY A 106 -4.69 1.21 6.87
N ILE A 107 -3.77 1.75 6.05
CA ILE A 107 -2.72 0.97 5.37
C ILE A 107 -1.77 0.37 6.41
N GLY A 108 -1.38 1.16 7.42
CA GLY A 108 -0.53 0.69 8.52
C GLY A 108 -1.16 -0.44 9.32
N MET A 109 -2.45 -0.35 9.63
CA MET A 109 -3.16 -1.44 10.31
C MET A 109 -3.31 -2.68 9.41
N ALA A 110 -3.58 -2.51 8.13
CA ALA A 110 -3.71 -3.61 7.18
C ALA A 110 -2.38 -4.36 6.96
N SER A 111 -1.22 -3.75 7.22
CA SER A 111 0.09 -4.39 7.09
C SER A 111 0.27 -5.62 8.01
N SER A 112 -0.50 -5.72 9.11
CA SER A 112 -0.55 -6.93 9.95
C SER A 112 -0.87 -8.18 9.14
N LEU A 113 -1.68 -8.05 8.09
CA LEU A 113 -2.07 -9.18 7.23
C LEU A 113 -0.90 -9.70 6.40
N ASP A 114 0.13 -8.90 6.12
CA ASP A 114 1.32 -9.37 5.42
C ASP A 114 2.00 -10.51 6.19
N THR A 115 1.97 -10.45 7.53
CA THR A 115 2.51 -11.50 8.40
C THR A 115 1.47 -12.60 8.65
N LEU A 116 0.27 -12.23 9.11
CA LEU A 116 -0.75 -13.20 9.53
C LEU A 116 -1.23 -14.08 8.37
N CYS A 117 -1.56 -13.48 7.22
CA CYS A 117 -2.05 -14.24 6.08
C CYS A 117 -0.95 -15.07 5.42
N SER A 118 0.27 -14.50 5.24
CA SER A 118 1.35 -15.21 4.57
C SER A 118 1.86 -16.42 5.36
N GLN A 119 1.99 -16.29 6.69
CA GLN A 119 2.39 -17.40 7.54
C GLN A 119 1.27 -18.45 7.66
N SER A 120 0.02 -18.04 7.80
CA SER A 120 -1.11 -18.95 7.90
C SER A 120 -1.39 -19.71 6.61
N PHE A 121 -1.12 -19.11 5.45
CA PHE A 121 -1.35 -19.77 4.14
C PHE A 121 -0.58 -21.08 3.99
N THR A 122 0.62 -21.16 4.53
CA THR A 122 1.46 -22.36 4.43
C THR A 122 1.65 -23.10 5.75
N GLY A 123 1.41 -22.45 6.89
CA GLY A 123 1.66 -23.01 8.23
C GLY A 123 0.40 -23.49 8.95
N SER A 124 -0.80 -23.01 8.57
CA SER A 124 -2.02 -23.44 9.22
C SER A 124 -2.51 -24.82 8.72
N ASN A 125 -3.05 -25.61 9.64
CA ASN A 125 -3.78 -26.85 9.28
C ASN A 125 -5.20 -26.54 8.77
N ASP A 126 -5.75 -25.37 9.10
CA ASP A 126 -7.05 -24.92 8.62
C ASP A 126 -6.86 -24.16 7.30
N PRO A 127 -7.41 -24.64 6.18
CA PRO A 127 -7.30 -23.98 4.88
C PRO A 127 -7.99 -22.60 4.85
N PHE A 128 -8.95 -22.36 5.79
CA PHE A 128 -9.72 -21.13 5.87
C PHE A 128 -9.16 -20.10 6.85
N ALA A 129 -8.04 -20.40 7.54
CA ALA A 129 -7.42 -19.47 8.49
C ALA A 129 -7.07 -18.11 7.85
N VAL A 130 -6.61 -18.11 6.59
CA VAL A 130 -6.29 -16.88 5.86
C VAL A 130 -7.54 -16.01 5.63
N GLY A 131 -8.67 -16.64 5.30
CA GLY A 131 -9.96 -15.97 5.18
C GLY A 131 -10.46 -15.40 6.50
N LEU A 132 -10.23 -16.09 7.61
CA LEU A 132 -10.55 -15.59 8.94
C LEU A 132 -9.72 -14.37 9.32
N HIS A 133 -8.41 -14.36 8.98
CA HIS A 133 -7.56 -13.18 9.18
C HIS A 133 -8.02 -12.00 8.32
N LEU A 134 -8.45 -12.23 7.07
CA LEU A 134 -9.05 -11.20 6.23
C LEU A 134 -10.28 -10.56 6.90
N GLN A 135 -11.20 -11.38 7.41
CA GLN A 135 -12.42 -10.89 8.08
C GLN A 135 -12.08 -10.04 9.32
N ARG A 136 -11.15 -10.53 10.16
CA ARG A 136 -10.64 -9.76 11.32
C ARG A 136 -10.02 -8.44 10.87
N GLY A 137 -9.22 -8.47 9.83
CA GLY A 137 -8.58 -7.29 9.26
C GLY A 137 -9.59 -6.23 8.82
N ILE A 138 -10.60 -6.62 8.07
CA ILE A 138 -11.68 -5.73 7.61
C ILE A 138 -12.42 -5.12 8.81
N LEU A 139 -12.81 -5.94 9.78
CA LEU A 139 -13.56 -5.48 10.96
C LEU A 139 -12.74 -4.51 11.81
N VAL A 140 -11.47 -4.82 12.09
CA VAL A 140 -10.61 -3.96 12.90
C VAL A 140 -10.33 -2.63 12.20
N THR A 141 -9.99 -2.64 10.90
CA THR A 141 -9.71 -1.40 10.16
C THR A 141 -10.94 -0.52 10.01
N ILE A 142 -12.12 -1.09 9.75
CA ILE A 142 -13.37 -0.32 9.70
C ILE A 142 -13.72 0.24 11.08
N THR A 143 -13.58 -0.53 12.15
CA THR A 143 -13.84 -0.07 13.51
C THR A 143 -12.89 1.07 13.91
N MET A 144 -11.62 0.95 13.57
CA MET A 144 -10.63 2.01 13.79
C MET A 144 -10.97 3.28 13.01
N PHE A 145 -11.62 3.16 11.85
CA PHE A 145 -12.00 4.32 11.04
C PHE A 145 -13.19 5.10 11.61
N ILE A 146 -13.98 4.51 12.51
CA ILE A 146 -15.13 5.21 13.13
C ILE A 146 -14.71 6.54 13.81
N PRO A 147 -13.75 6.57 14.75
CA PRO A 147 -13.30 7.82 15.34
C PRO A 147 -12.69 8.78 14.30
N ILE A 148 -12.00 8.28 13.28
CA ILE A 148 -11.45 9.10 12.19
C ILE A 148 -12.59 9.78 11.41
N SER A 149 -13.70 9.07 11.17
CA SER A 149 -14.88 9.62 10.50
C SER A 149 -15.47 10.81 11.27
N PHE A 150 -15.46 10.78 12.60
CA PHE A 150 -15.87 11.94 13.41
C PHE A 150 -14.93 13.13 13.19
N VAL A 151 -13.61 12.91 13.18
CA VAL A 151 -12.64 13.97 12.89
C VAL A 151 -12.87 14.56 11.50
N TRP A 152 -13.13 13.75 10.49
CA TRP A 152 -13.41 14.22 9.13
C TRP A 152 -14.76 14.96 9.04
N TRP A 153 -15.77 14.51 9.79
CA TRP A 153 -17.08 15.17 9.82
C TRP A 153 -17.00 16.59 10.38
N PHE A 154 -16.17 16.79 11.42
CA PHE A 154 -15.96 18.10 12.06
C PHE A 154 -14.70 18.82 11.58
N SER A 155 -14.11 18.40 10.46
CA SER A 155 -12.87 18.98 9.91
C SER A 155 -12.95 20.47 9.64
N GLY A 156 -14.12 21.00 9.26
CA GLY A 156 -14.33 22.43 9.05
C GLY A 156 -14.06 23.25 10.32
N SER A 157 -14.58 22.81 11.46
CA SER A 157 -14.34 23.47 12.75
C SER A 157 -12.86 23.40 13.15
N LEU A 158 -12.20 22.27 12.87
CA LEU A 158 -10.78 22.10 13.15
C LEU A 158 -9.93 23.02 12.27
N MET A 159 -10.26 23.18 11.00
CA MET A 159 -9.56 24.06 10.05
C MET A 159 -9.73 25.54 10.42
N LEU A 160 -10.93 25.95 10.86
CA LEU A 160 -11.16 27.30 11.38
C LEU A 160 -10.35 27.57 12.65
N LEU A 161 -10.20 26.58 13.52
CA LEU A 161 -9.35 26.69 14.72
C LEU A 161 -7.86 26.89 14.36
N LEU A 162 -7.44 26.37 13.22
CA LEU A 162 -6.10 26.56 12.66
C LEU A 162 -5.94 27.88 11.87
N ASN A 163 -6.93 28.79 11.95
CA ASN A 163 -6.96 30.07 11.25
C ASN A 163 -6.91 29.98 9.71
N LEU A 164 -7.48 28.92 9.13
CA LEU A 164 -7.70 28.86 7.69
C LEU A 164 -8.89 29.74 7.28
N ASP A 165 -8.89 30.21 6.02
CA ASP A 165 -9.99 30.97 5.45
C ASP A 165 -11.30 30.19 5.53
N ALA A 166 -12.40 30.88 5.86
CA ALA A 166 -13.70 30.26 6.08
C ALA A 166 -14.22 29.52 4.83
N ASP A 167 -14.05 30.12 3.65
CA ASP A 167 -14.46 29.51 2.37
C ASP A 167 -13.69 28.23 2.10
N LEU A 168 -12.39 28.23 2.32
CA LEU A 168 -11.52 27.06 2.18
C LEU A 168 -11.92 25.96 3.17
N ALA A 169 -12.18 26.31 4.43
CA ALA A 169 -12.59 25.37 5.46
C ALA A 169 -13.93 24.68 5.14
N VAL A 170 -14.90 25.43 4.57
CA VAL A 170 -16.20 24.87 4.13
C VAL A 170 -16.03 23.89 2.99
N LEU A 171 -15.21 24.21 1.98
CA LEU A 171 -14.92 23.33 0.87
C LEU A 171 -14.22 22.05 1.35
N CYS A 172 -13.20 22.16 2.19
CA CYS A 172 -12.47 21.03 2.76
C CYS A 172 -13.41 20.11 3.58
N CYS A 173 -14.27 20.70 4.42
CA CYS A 173 -15.24 19.96 5.20
C CYS A 173 -16.21 19.19 4.29
N THR A 174 -16.69 19.82 3.23
CA THR A 174 -17.59 19.19 2.26
C THR A 174 -16.90 18.01 1.55
N TYR A 175 -15.65 18.18 1.15
CA TYR A 175 -14.83 17.14 0.51
C TYR A 175 -14.65 15.94 1.43
N LEU A 176 -14.19 16.17 2.66
CA LEU A 176 -13.90 15.12 3.64
C LEU A 176 -15.16 14.37 4.09
N ARG A 177 -16.28 15.06 4.28
CA ARG A 177 -17.58 14.42 4.60
C ARG A 177 -18.02 13.43 3.52
N ILE A 178 -17.85 13.77 2.25
CA ILE A 178 -18.16 12.86 1.15
C ILE A 178 -17.17 11.70 1.16
N LEU A 179 -15.89 11.98 1.40
CA LEU A 179 -14.81 10.98 1.37
C LEU A 179 -14.93 9.91 2.48
N ILE A 180 -15.64 10.21 3.59
CA ILE A 180 -15.97 9.21 4.63
C ILE A 180 -16.62 7.96 4.00
N LEU A 181 -17.45 8.14 2.98
CA LEU A 181 -18.14 7.02 2.32
C LEU A 181 -17.18 6.12 1.51
N ALA A 182 -15.99 6.59 1.17
CA ALA A 182 -14.97 5.79 0.49
C ALA A 182 -14.24 4.84 1.44
N ALA A 183 -14.14 5.19 2.72
CA ALA A 183 -13.30 4.50 3.68
C ALA A 183 -13.61 3.00 3.85
N PRO A 184 -14.87 2.57 4.04
CA PRO A 184 -15.15 1.14 4.19
C PRO A 184 -14.71 0.33 2.97
N ALA A 185 -14.90 0.86 1.76
CA ALA A 185 -14.51 0.21 0.53
C ALA A 185 -12.98 0.16 0.37
N SER A 186 -12.31 1.29 0.63
CA SER A 186 -10.86 1.40 0.54
C SER A 186 -10.17 0.49 1.55
N MET A 187 -10.58 0.51 2.82
CA MET A 187 -10.01 -0.33 3.88
C MET A 187 -10.21 -1.82 3.61
N SER A 188 -11.40 -2.20 3.14
CA SER A 188 -11.69 -3.58 2.73
C SER A 188 -10.80 -4.03 1.58
N PHE A 189 -10.59 -3.16 0.60
CA PHE A 189 -9.71 -3.45 -0.53
C PHE A 189 -8.25 -3.60 -0.11
N GLU A 190 -7.75 -2.75 0.81
CA GLU A 190 -6.41 -2.89 1.37
C GLU A 190 -6.21 -4.27 2.03
N CYS A 191 -7.18 -4.73 2.81
CA CYS A 191 -7.14 -6.07 3.42
C CYS A 191 -7.21 -7.19 2.37
N ILE A 192 -8.07 -7.04 1.35
CA ILE A 192 -8.21 -8.03 0.25
C ILE A 192 -6.90 -8.13 -0.56
N LYS A 193 -6.21 -7.03 -0.81
CA LYS A 193 -4.89 -7.07 -1.46
C LYS A 193 -3.94 -8.00 -0.72
N LYS A 194 -3.82 -7.83 0.59
CA LYS A 194 -2.94 -8.65 1.45
C LYS A 194 -3.34 -10.12 1.45
N TYR A 195 -4.64 -10.39 1.48
CA TYR A 195 -5.20 -11.74 1.39
C TYR A 195 -4.83 -12.45 0.07
N LEU A 196 -4.93 -11.75 -1.06
CA LEU A 196 -4.56 -12.30 -2.37
C LEU A 196 -3.04 -12.46 -2.53
N GLN A 197 -2.27 -11.49 -2.08
CA GLN A 197 -0.81 -11.52 -2.10
C GLN A 197 -0.24 -12.68 -1.27
N ALA A 198 -0.81 -12.95 -0.09
CA ALA A 198 -0.44 -14.10 0.74
C ALA A 198 -0.64 -15.45 0.02
N GLN A 199 -1.66 -15.57 -0.82
CA GLN A 199 -1.92 -16.73 -1.67
C GLN A 199 -1.03 -16.76 -2.94
N ARG A 200 -0.05 -15.86 -3.05
CA ARG A 200 0.86 -15.70 -4.22
C ARG A 200 0.17 -15.16 -5.47
N ILE A 201 -1.02 -14.58 -5.35
CA ILE A 201 -1.80 -14.00 -6.45
C ILE A 201 -1.40 -12.51 -6.58
N MET A 202 -0.18 -12.25 -7.10
CA MET A 202 0.37 -10.89 -7.18
C MET A 202 -0.26 -10.05 -8.30
N LYS A 203 -0.78 -10.69 -9.36
CA LYS A 203 -1.35 -10.01 -10.54
C LYS A 203 -2.74 -9.42 -10.31
N ALA A 204 -3.45 -9.88 -9.28
CA ALA A 204 -4.82 -9.48 -9.00
C ALA A 204 -4.96 -7.97 -8.82
N GLN A 205 -4.12 -7.37 -7.99
CA GLN A 205 -4.14 -5.93 -7.73
C GLN A 205 -3.97 -5.12 -9.02
N THR A 206 -3.00 -5.48 -9.86
CA THR A 206 -2.75 -4.79 -11.14
C THR A 206 -3.97 -4.86 -12.05
N LEU A 207 -4.56 -6.04 -12.20
CA LEU A 207 -5.73 -6.22 -13.06
C LEU A 207 -6.92 -5.41 -12.56
N ILE A 208 -7.19 -5.41 -11.26
CA ILE A 208 -8.27 -4.64 -10.65
C ILE A 208 -8.06 -3.14 -10.89
N VAL A 209 -6.84 -2.63 -10.67
CA VAL A 209 -6.52 -1.21 -10.85
C VAL A 209 -6.60 -0.80 -12.31
N VAL A 210 -6.04 -1.59 -13.24
CA VAL A 210 -6.14 -1.34 -14.69
C VAL A 210 -7.60 -1.27 -15.14
N THR A 211 -8.45 -2.15 -14.60
CA THR A 211 -9.88 -2.14 -14.92
C THR A 211 -10.61 -0.94 -14.32
N THR A 212 -10.23 -0.51 -13.10
CA THR A 212 -10.89 0.60 -12.39
C THR A 212 -10.48 1.97 -12.94
N LEU A 213 -9.24 2.12 -13.41
CA LEU A 213 -8.68 3.41 -13.86
C LEU A 213 -9.52 4.11 -14.94
N PRO A 214 -9.98 3.43 -16.02
CA PRO A 214 -10.85 4.07 -17.03
C PRO A 214 -12.15 4.60 -16.43
N PHE A 215 -12.75 3.88 -15.47
CA PHE A 215 -13.96 4.35 -14.79
C PHE A 215 -13.68 5.58 -13.95
N ASN A 216 -12.54 5.64 -13.25
CA ASN A 216 -12.14 6.84 -12.52
C ASN A 216 -12.00 8.06 -13.43
N LEU A 217 -11.36 7.89 -14.59
CA LEU A 217 -11.22 8.98 -15.58
C LEU A 217 -12.57 9.44 -16.11
N LEU A 218 -13.44 8.50 -16.49
CA LEU A 218 -14.79 8.80 -16.98
C LEU A 218 -15.64 9.48 -15.90
N LEU A 219 -15.59 9.02 -14.65
CA LEU A 219 -16.32 9.62 -13.55
C LEU A 219 -15.86 11.06 -13.29
N ASN A 220 -14.55 11.33 -13.29
CA ASN A 220 -14.04 12.70 -13.17
C ASN A 220 -14.48 13.57 -14.36
N TYR A 221 -14.48 13.03 -15.58
CA TYR A 221 -14.96 13.76 -16.74
C TYR A 221 -16.44 14.14 -16.59
N PHE A 222 -17.33 13.17 -16.32
CA PHE A 222 -18.77 13.41 -16.25
C PHE A 222 -19.19 14.21 -15.01
N LEU A 223 -18.60 13.95 -13.86
CA LEU A 223 -19.02 14.57 -12.59
C LEU A 223 -18.34 15.92 -12.31
N VAL A 224 -17.24 16.25 -12.99
CA VAL A 224 -16.50 17.48 -12.74
C VAL A 224 -16.44 18.38 -13.97
N LEU A 225 -16.12 17.85 -15.16
CA LEU A 225 -15.82 18.64 -16.36
C LEU A 225 -17.00 18.86 -17.28
N ASN A 226 -17.91 17.90 -17.40
CA ASN A 226 -19.02 17.98 -18.37
C ASN A 226 -20.11 18.95 -17.90
N GLU A 227 -20.34 20.04 -18.61
CA GLU A 227 -21.32 21.11 -18.28
C GLU A 227 -22.72 20.59 -18.00
N SER A 228 -23.17 19.52 -18.66
CA SER A 228 -24.52 18.99 -18.52
C SER A 228 -24.74 18.13 -17.27
N THR A 229 -23.68 17.50 -16.73
CA THR A 229 -23.78 16.51 -15.63
C THR A 229 -22.91 16.86 -14.44
N SER A 230 -22.11 17.93 -14.54
CA SER A 230 -21.17 18.34 -13.52
C SER A 230 -21.86 18.68 -12.19
N LEU A 231 -21.31 18.15 -11.12
CA LEU A 231 -21.62 18.52 -9.74
C LEU A 231 -20.62 19.55 -9.19
N GLY A 232 -19.80 20.13 -10.07
CA GLY A 232 -18.74 21.05 -9.70
C GLY A 232 -17.73 20.41 -8.75
N PHE A 233 -17.28 21.15 -7.75
CA PHE A 233 -16.29 20.71 -6.77
C PHE A 233 -16.66 19.38 -6.08
N LYS A 234 -17.95 19.16 -5.76
CA LYS A 234 -18.42 17.92 -5.12
C LYS A 234 -18.28 16.69 -6.02
N GLY A 235 -18.20 16.88 -7.32
CA GLY A 235 -18.04 15.79 -8.29
C GLY A 235 -16.78 14.97 -8.07
N ALA A 236 -15.66 15.59 -7.70
CA ALA A 236 -14.39 14.91 -7.51
C ALA A 236 -14.38 13.93 -6.32
N PRO A 237 -14.77 14.31 -5.08
CA PRO A 237 -14.85 13.35 -4.00
C PRO A 237 -15.92 12.27 -4.26
N ILE A 238 -17.02 12.57 -4.96
CA ILE A 238 -18.00 11.55 -5.35
C ILE A 238 -17.40 10.57 -6.35
N ALA A 239 -16.67 11.04 -7.36
CA ALA A 239 -15.93 10.17 -8.29
C ALA A 239 -14.96 9.25 -7.54
N THR A 240 -14.25 9.78 -6.57
CA THR A 240 -13.34 9.00 -5.71
C THR A 240 -14.09 7.93 -4.91
N VAL A 241 -15.22 8.28 -4.27
CA VAL A 241 -16.07 7.31 -3.54
C VAL A 241 -16.53 6.18 -4.46
N ILE A 242 -17.09 6.50 -5.60
CA ILE A 242 -17.58 5.50 -6.57
C ILE A 242 -16.41 4.62 -7.03
N THR A 243 -15.26 5.21 -7.32
CA THR A 243 -14.05 4.46 -7.72
C THR A 243 -13.63 3.46 -6.67
N HIS A 244 -13.60 3.82 -5.38
CA HIS A 244 -13.24 2.88 -4.30
C HIS A 244 -14.24 1.72 -4.19
N TRP A 245 -15.55 2.00 -4.33
CA TRP A 245 -16.58 0.95 -4.33
C TRP A 245 -16.48 0.04 -5.56
N LEU A 246 -16.19 0.59 -6.75
CA LEU A 246 -15.94 -0.20 -7.96
C LEU A 246 -14.68 -1.07 -7.80
N THR A 247 -13.62 -0.52 -7.21
CA THR A 247 -12.39 -1.27 -6.93
C THR A 247 -12.68 -2.45 -6.00
N LEU A 248 -13.43 -2.23 -4.93
CA LEU A 248 -13.86 -3.31 -4.04
C LEU A 248 -14.73 -4.34 -4.77
N LEU A 249 -15.70 -3.88 -5.56
CA LEU A 249 -16.56 -4.77 -6.36
C LEU A 249 -15.72 -5.65 -7.29
N PHE A 250 -14.79 -5.06 -8.05
CA PHE A 250 -13.93 -5.82 -8.95
C PHE A 250 -13.01 -6.79 -8.20
N ALA A 251 -12.55 -6.43 -7.00
CA ALA A 251 -11.77 -7.33 -6.14
C ALA A 251 -12.61 -8.55 -5.69
N LEU A 252 -13.86 -8.33 -5.29
CA LEU A 252 -14.77 -9.41 -4.92
C LEU A 252 -15.15 -10.30 -6.10
N LEU A 253 -15.37 -9.70 -7.28
CA LEU A 253 -15.61 -10.45 -8.51
C LEU A 253 -14.38 -11.27 -8.93
N TYR A 254 -13.18 -10.70 -8.78
CA TYR A 254 -11.93 -11.41 -9.02
C TYR A 254 -11.81 -12.66 -8.14
N ILE A 255 -12.02 -12.51 -6.83
CA ILE A 255 -11.97 -13.64 -5.87
C ILE A 255 -13.01 -14.71 -6.23
N LYS A 256 -14.21 -14.29 -6.63
CA LYS A 256 -15.31 -15.22 -6.90
C LYS A 256 -15.15 -15.98 -8.22
N TYR A 257 -14.68 -15.32 -9.30
CA TYR A 257 -14.76 -15.86 -10.65
C TYR A 257 -13.40 -16.19 -11.26
N ILE A 258 -12.30 -15.65 -10.74
CA ILE A 258 -10.98 -15.85 -11.32
C ILE A 258 -10.10 -16.68 -10.39
N GLU A 259 -9.71 -16.13 -9.23
CA GLU A 259 -8.76 -16.78 -8.33
C GLU A 259 -8.85 -16.16 -6.92
N GLY A 260 -8.54 -16.97 -5.88
CA GLY A 260 -8.46 -16.47 -4.50
C GLY A 260 -9.57 -16.98 -3.57
N SER A 261 -10.54 -17.74 -4.08
CA SER A 261 -11.63 -18.30 -3.26
C SER A 261 -11.22 -19.49 -2.41
N SER A 262 -10.09 -20.13 -2.68
CA SER A 262 -9.65 -21.37 -2.03
C SER A 262 -9.48 -21.28 -0.52
N CYS A 263 -9.13 -20.09 -0.01
CA CYS A 263 -8.96 -19.84 1.43
C CYS A 263 -10.18 -19.14 2.06
N TRP A 264 -11.30 -19.03 1.34
CA TRP A 264 -12.52 -18.39 1.85
C TRP A 264 -13.53 -19.41 2.32
N GLY A 265 -13.69 -19.50 3.66
CA GLY A 265 -14.65 -20.42 4.31
C GLY A 265 -16.03 -19.79 4.61
N GLY A 266 -16.34 -18.61 4.08
CA GLY A 266 -17.53 -17.84 4.44
C GLY A 266 -17.32 -16.96 5.68
N TRP A 267 -18.32 -16.17 6.03
CA TRP A 267 -18.29 -15.31 7.23
C TRP A 267 -18.40 -16.17 8.50
N SER A 268 -17.52 -15.90 9.47
CA SER A 268 -17.44 -16.62 10.74
C SER A 268 -17.58 -15.66 11.92
N SER A 269 -18.32 -16.06 12.96
CA SER A 269 -18.39 -15.33 14.23
C SER A 269 -17.04 -15.25 14.95
N GLN A 270 -16.12 -16.16 14.66
CA GLN A 270 -14.75 -16.11 15.17
C GLN A 270 -13.97 -14.86 14.69
N ALA A 271 -14.43 -14.19 13.64
CA ALA A 271 -13.86 -12.92 13.18
C ALA A 271 -14.03 -11.78 14.19
N LEU A 272 -15.00 -11.87 15.09
CA LEU A 272 -15.23 -10.90 16.17
C LEU A 272 -14.29 -11.11 17.38
N THR A 273 -13.51 -12.16 17.39
CA THR A 273 -12.59 -12.52 18.48
C THR A 273 -11.13 -12.50 18.00
N GLY A 274 -10.17 -12.46 18.94
CA GLY A 274 -8.75 -12.57 18.61
C GLY A 274 -8.15 -11.31 17.99
N TRP A 275 -8.74 -10.13 18.16
CA TRP A 275 -8.24 -8.87 17.59
C TRP A 275 -6.90 -8.41 18.18
N GLY A 276 -6.56 -8.86 19.41
CA GLY A 276 -5.35 -8.42 20.11
C GLY A 276 -4.06 -8.69 19.34
N VAL A 277 -3.93 -9.86 18.71
CA VAL A 277 -2.76 -10.20 17.88
C VAL A 277 -2.68 -9.29 16.66
N TYR A 278 -3.82 -9.07 16.00
CA TYR A 278 -3.92 -8.20 14.82
C TYR A 278 -3.51 -6.76 15.15
N ILE A 279 -4.06 -6.19 16.24
CA ILE A 279 -3.77 -4.83 16.68
C ILE A 279 -2.30 -4.69 17.10
N ARG A 280 -1.76 -5.68 17.84
CA ARG A 280 -0.36 -5.67 18.28
C ARG A 280 0.63 -5.64 17.11
N LEU A 281 0.32 -6.31 16.02
CA LEU A 281 1.13 -6.28 14.79
C LEU A 281 0.87 -5.01 13.95
N GLY A 282 -0.35 -4.45 14.00
CA GLY A 282 -0.73 -3.28 13.24
C GLY A 282 -0.17 -1.96 13.78
N ILE A 283 -0.03 -1.83 15.11
CA ILE A 283 0.49 -0.60 15.72
C ILE A 283 1.88 -0.23 15.19
N PRO A 284 2.88 -1.13 15.15
CA PRO A 284 4.17 -0.83 14.52
C PRO A 284 4.04 -0.45 13.04
N GLY A 285 3.15 -1.10 12.30
CA GLY A 285 2.86 -0.76 10.89
C GLY A 285 2.28 0.65 10.74
N ILE A 286 1.36 1.04 11.61
CA ILE A 286 0.83 2.42 11.66
C ILE A 286 1.97 3.40 11.93
N LEU A 287 2.78 3.17 12.97
CA LEU A 287 3.88 4.07 13.32
C LEU A 287 4.88 4.23 12.16
N MET A 288 5.21 3.15 11.47
CA MET A 288 6.10 3.17 10.32
C MET A 288 5.54 4.03 9.19
N ILE A 289 4.32 3.75 8.73
CA ILE A 289 3.72 4.47 7.60
C ILE A 289 3.37 5.91 7.95
N CYS A 290 2.85 6.16 9.16
CA CYS A 290 2.56 7.52 9.59
C CYS A 290 3.83 8.37 9.71
N SER A 291 4.90 7.83 10.28
CA SER A 291 6.18 8.57 10.40
C SER A 291 6.70 9.01 9.03
N GLU A 292 6.59 8.14 8.04
CA GLU A 292 7.04 8.44 6.67
C GLU A 292 6.14 9.50 6.01
N TRP A 293 4.83 9.29 5.99
CA TRP A 293 3.90 10.21 5.33
C TRP A 293 3.87 11.58 6.00
N TRP A 294 3.90 11.62 7.34
CA TRP A 294 3.93 12.87 8.08
C TRP A 294 5.24 13.63 7.84
N ALA A 295 6.37 12.94 7.71
CA ALA A 295 7.64 13.59 7.38
C ALA A 295 7.57 14.32 6.03
N PHE A 296 6.99 13.71 4.99
CA PHE A 296 6.82 14.36 3.69
C PHE A 296 5.92 15.59 3.76
N GLU A 297 4.83 15.53 4.52
CA GLU A 297 3.91 16.66 4.66
C GLU A 297 4.54 17.81 5.47
N ILE A 298 5.30 17.50 6.51
CA ILE A 298 6.06 18.50 7.26
C ILE A 298 7.11 19.16 6.36
N MET A 299 7.81 18.39 5.54
CA MET A 299 8.79 18.95 4.58
C MET A 299 8.11 19.85 3.54
N SER A 300 6.92 19.48 3.04
CA SER A 300 6.14 20.31 2.12
C SER A 300 5.71 21.63 2.76
N LEU A 301 5.27 21.57 4.02
CA LEU A 301 4.94 22.78 4.80
C LEU A 301 6.17 23.67 5.00
N MET A 302 7.32 23.10 5.38
CA MET A 302 8.57 23.84 5.52
C MET A 302 9.01 24.50 4.20
N ALA A 303 8.88 23.79 3.08
CA ALA A 303 9.20 24.33 1.75
C ALA A 303 8.33 25.54 1.39
N SER A 304 7.06 25.57 1.83
CA SER A 304 6.14 26.69 1.59
C SER A 304 6.60 27.99 2.26
N TYR A 305 7.22 27.91 3.43
CA TYR A 305 7.80 29.08 4.11
C TYR A 305 9.08 29.60 3.44
N LEU A 306 9.76 28.78 2.64
CA LEU A 306 11.00 29.15 1.97
C LEU A 306 10.79 29.88 0.63
N GLY A 307 9.55 29.99 0.17
CA GLY A 307 9.16 30.70 -1.04
C GLY A 307 8.68 29.80 -2.18
N LYS A 308 8.08 30.44 -3.21
CA LYS A 308 7.35 29.74 -4.28
C LYS A 308 8.25 28.81 -5.11
N ASP A 309 9.48 29.24 -5.42
CA ASP A 309 10.40 28.48 -6.28
C ASP A 309 10.88 27.20 -5.58
N LYS A 310 11.13 27.29 -4.27
CA LYS A 310 11.56 26.15 -3.45
C LYS A 310 10.41 25.18 -3.23
N LEU A 311 9.18 25.68 -3.05
CA LEU A 311 7.99 24.84 -2.98
C LEU A 311 7.74 24.11 -4.30
N ALA A 312 7.89 24.81 -5.44
CA ALA A 312 7.78 24.21 -6.76
C ALA A 312 8.83 23.11 -6.98
N ALA A 313 10.09 23.38 -6.64
CA ALA A 313 11.17 22.41 -6.71
C ALA A 313 10.90 21.19 -5.81
N HIS A 314 10.43 21.40 -4.56
CA HIS A 314 10.06 20.33 -3.65
C HIS A 314 8.92 19.47 -4.20
N SER A 315 7.90 20.06 -4.82
CA SER A 315 6.78 19.33 -5.42
C SER A 315 7.22 18.41 -6.57
N VAL A 316 8.17 18.88 -7.40
CA VAL A 316 8.78 18.06 -8.45
C VAL A 316 9.56 16.90 -7.85
N VAL A 317 10.38 17.16 -6.84
CA VAL A 317 11.16 16.14 -6.14
C VAL A 317 10.23 15.10 -5.49
N LEU A 318 9.13 15.51 -4.84
CA LEU A 318 8.14 14.59 -4.31
C LEU A 318 7.52 13.70 -5.39
N SER A 319 7.23 14.25 -6.57
CA SER A 319 6.68 13.47 -7.68
C SER A 319 7.66 12.37 -8.13
N ILE A 320 8.94 12.70 -8.22
CA ILE A 320 10.00 11.74 -8.54
C ILE A 320 10.12 10.68 -7.43
N THR A 321 10.11 11.11 -6.18
CA THR A 321 10.18 10.21 -5.01
C THR A 321 9.01 9.24 -4.97
N ASN A 322 7.78 9.67 -5.27
CA ASN A 322 6.61 8.80 -5.32
C ASN A 322 6.73 7.69 -6.38
N VAL A 323 7.34 7.98 -7.53
CA VAL A 323 7.59 6.97 -8.57
C VAL A 323 8.58 5.92 -8.06
N THR A 324 9.70 6.35 -7.50
CA THR A 324 10.73 5.42 -6.96
C THR A 324 10.22 4.65 -5.74
N PHE A 325 9.43 5.29 -4.88
CA PHE A 325 8.77 4.65 -3.75
C PHE A 325 7.81 3.54 -4.16
N SER A 326 7.08 3.70 -5.27
CA SER A 326 6.22 2.64 -5.82
C SER A 326 7.01 1.37 -6.16
N ILE A 327 8.27 1.52 -6.61
CA ILE A 327 9.18 0.39 -6.88
C ILE A 327 9.55 -0.30 -5.57
N ALA A 328 9.97 0.47 -4.56
CA ALA A 328 10.36 -0.06 -3.26
C ALA A 328 9.21 -0.79 -2.56
N ILE A 329 8.00 -0.22 -2.56
CA ILE A 329 6.81 -0.87 -1.98
C ILE A 329 6.49 -2.19 -2.69
N GLY A 330 6.45 -2.20 -4.03
CA GLY A 330 6.11 -3.40 -4.80
C GLY A 330 7.08 -4.54 -4.53
N GLN A 331 8.37 -4.23 -4.38
CA GLN A 331 9.40 -5.18 -4.01
C GLN A 331 9.26 -5.66 -2.56
N SER A 332 9.06 -4.76 -1.60
CA SER A 332 8.88 -5.07 -0.18
C SER A 332 7.73 -6.04 0.05
N ILE A 333 6.59 -5.80 -0.62
CA ILE A 333 5.43 -6.69 -0.54
C ILE A 333 5.75 -8.09 -1.05
N SER A 334 6.45 -8.20 -2.18
CA SER A 334 6.82 -9.49 -2.74
C SER A 334 7.77 -10.26 -1.83
N ALA A 335 8.75 -9.56 -1.24
CA ALA A 335 9.68 -10.13 -0.28
C ALA A 335 8.99 -10.58 1.02
N SER A 336 8.17 -9.72 1.61
CA SER A 336 7.44 -9.99 2.86
C SER A 336 6.53 -11.22 2.72
N ASN A 337 5.74 -11.30 1.65
CA ASN A 337 4.85 -12.44 1.41
C ASN A 337 5.65 -13.72 1.14
N ARG A 338 6.73 -13.65 0.38
CA ARG A 338 7.59 -14.82 0.11
C ARG A 338 8.23 -15.36 1.38
N ILE A 339 8.85 -14.49 2.17
CA ILE A 339 9.49 -14.85 3.45
C ILE A 339 8.44 -15.39 4.43
N GLY A 340 7.29 -14.73 4.55
CA GLY A 340 6.19 -15.19 5.39
C GLY A 340 5.70 -16.59 5.01
N ASN A 341 5.51 -16.85 3.72
CA ASN A 341 5.12 -18.18 3.21
C ASN A 341 6.21 -19.25 3.47
N LEU A 342 7.49 -18.89 3.41
CA LEU A 342 8.57 -19.83 3.69
C LEU A 342 8.69 -20.15 5.20
N ILE A 343 8.48 -19.14 6.06
CA ILE A 343 8.44 -19.31 7.51
C ILE A 343 7.24 -20.18 7.90
N GLY A 344 6.06 -19.89 7.36
CA GLY A 344 4.87 -20.71 7.59
C GLY A 344 5.03 -22.16 7.15
N ALA A 345 5.76 -22.39 6.06
CA ALA A 345 6.11 -23.73 5.57
C ALA A 345 7.21 -24.43 6.37
N SER A 346 7.69 -23.83 7.46
CA SER A 346 8.83 -24.34 8.27
C SER A 346 10.12 -24.56 7.44
N MET A 347 10.42 -23.62 6.52
CA MET A 347 11.61 -23.64 5.65
C MET A 347 12.58 -22.47 5.98
N PRO A 348 13.20 -22.41 7.17
CA PRO A 348 13.97 -21.25 7.62
C PRO A 348 15.20 -20.97 6.73
N ASN A 349 15.84 -21.99 6.20
CA ASN A 349 17.00 -21.84 5.32
C ASN A 349 16.63 -21.16 3.99
N ARG A 350 15.51 -21.55 3.38
CA ARG A 350 15.00 -20.88 2.18
C ARG A 350 14.50 -19.46 2.47
N ALA A 351 13.88 -19.23 3.64
CA ALA A 351 13.50 -17.89 4.07
C ALA A 351 14.72 -16.96 4.20
N ARG A 352 15.85 -17.50 4.68
CA ARG A 352 17.11 -16.78 4.78
C ARG A 352 17.70 -16.41 3.42
N ILE A 353 17.65 -17.34 2.43
CA ILE A 353 18.04 -17.05 1.04
C ILE A 353 17.15 -15.96 0.45
N SER A 354 15.83 -16.10 0.59
CA SER A 354 14.87 -15.12 0.10
C SER A 354 15.11 -13.73 0.70
N SER A 355 15.39 -13.65 2.01
CA SER A 355 15.73 -12.39 2.68
C SER A 355 17.01 -11.75 2.14
N ARG A 356 18.07 -12.54 1.88
CA ARG A 356 19.30 -12.03 1.27
C ARG A 356 19.08 -11.53 -0.16
N CYS A 357 18.33 -12.27 -0.97
CA CYS A 357 17.97 -11.86 -2.32
C CYS A 357 17.09 -10.59 -2.31
N ALA A 358 16.15 -10.49 -1.37
CA ALA A 358 15.33 -9.29 -1.19
C ALA A 358 16.18 -8.07 -0.83
N LEU A 359 17.16 -8.24 0.08
CA LEU A 359 18.10 -7.17 0.44
C LEU A 359 18.98 -6.76 -0.75
N ALA A 360 19.47 -7.72 -1.52
CA ALA A 360 20.23 -7.43 -2.75
C ALA A 360 19.41 -6.63 -3.78
N LEU A 361 18.15 -7.00 -3.98
CA LEU A 361 17.22 -6.25 -4.83
C LEU A 361 16.94 -4.85 -4.27
N ALA A 362 16.74 -4.74 -2.93
CA ALA A 362 16.48 -3.49 -2.24
C ALA A 362 17.65 -2.50 -2.32
N LEU A 363 18.87 -2.99 -2.46
CA LEU A 363 20.04 -2.15 -2.71
C LEU A 363 20.21 -1.83 -4.20
N MET A 364 20.00 -2.80 -5.08
CA MET A 364 20.26 -2.65 -6.52
C MET A 364 19.32 -1.61 -7.18
N LEU A 365 18.02 -1.67 -6.88
CA LEU A 365 17.03 -0.79 -7.53
C LEU A 365 17.21 0.70 -7.16
N PRO A 366 17.43 1.07 -5.87
CA PRO A 366 17.78 2.45 -5.52
C PRO A 366 19.07 2.94 -6.16
N PHE A 367 20.11 2.09 -6.28
CA PHE A 367 21.33 2.50 -6.99
C PHE A 367 21.07 2.87 -8.43
N ILE A 368 20.24 2.11 -9.15
CA ILE A 368 19.83 2.46 -10.52
C ILE A 368 19.10 3.82 -10.53
N SER A 369 18.20 4.05 -9.59
CA SER A 369 17.50 5.33 -9.44
C SER A 369 18.45 6.48 -9.15
N VAL A 370 19.42 6.30 -8.24
CA VAL A 370 20.45 7.29 -7.91
C VAL A 370 21.29 7.64 -9.13
N PHE A 371 21.79 6.65 -9.86
CA PHE A 371 22.56 6.89 -11.10
C PHE A 371 21.74 7.65 -12.13
N THR A 372 20.46 7.31 -12.28
CA THR A 372 19.55 8.01 -13.19
C THR A 372 19.33 9.46 -12.75
N LEU A 373 19.08 9.71 -11.47
CA LEU A 373 18.85 11.06 -10.94
C LEU A 373 20.10 11.92 -10.98
N LEU A 374 21.26 11.39 -10.63
CA LEU A 374 22.51 12.14 -10.68
C LEU A 374 22.99 12.37 -12.12
N GLY A 375 22.78 11.40 -13.02
CA GLY A 375 23.21 11.51 -14.42
C GLY A 375 22.29 12.37 -15.30
N PHE A 376 20.98 12.28 -15.08
CA PHE A 376 19.96 12.92 -15.91
C PHE A 376 19.09 13.93 -15.14
N GLY A 377 19.50 14.36 -13.95
CA GLY A 377 18.71 15.22 -13.07
C GLY A 377 18.30 16.54 -13.70
N GLN A 378 19.19 17.16 -14.49
CA GLN A 378 18.88 18.40 -15.20
C GLN A 378 17.80 18.18 -16.27
N GLN A 379 17.91 17.11 -17.06
CA GLN A 379 16.92 16.75 -18.07
C GLN A 379 15.57 16.44 -17.42
N ILE A 380 15.58 15.66 -16.33
CA ILE A 380 14.38 15.35 -15.58
C ILE A 380 13.75 16.62 -15.01
N GLY A 381 14.52 17.50 -14.37
CA GLY A 381 14.04 18.78 -13.85
C GLY A 381 13.40 19.66 -14.93
N SER A 382 14.01 19.72 -16.13
CA SER A 382 13.49 20.49 -17.25
C SER A 382 12.20 19.94 -17.88
N LEU A 383 11.88 18.66 -17.67
CA LEU A 383 10.59 18.08 -18.06
C LEU A 383 9.42 18.61 -17.20
N PHE A 384 9.71 18.92 -15.93
CA PHE A 384 8.69 19.38 -14.99
C PHE A 384 8.56 20.91 -14.92
N SER A 385 9.65 21.66 -15.13
CA SER A 385 9.63 23.11 -15.06
C SER A 385 10.54 23.73 -16.13
N LYS A 386 10.03 24.78 -16.78
CA LYS A 386 10.80 25.63 -17.70
C LYS A 386 11.51 26.78 -16.99
N ASP A 387 11.26 27.00 -15.71
CA ASP A 387 11.88 28.05 -14.92
C ASP A 387 13.30 27.62 -14.49
N PRO A 388 14.34 28.37 -14.89
CA PRO A 388 15.72 28.05 -14.57
C PRO A 388 16.03 28.03 -13.06
N GLU A 389 15.37 28.89 -12.26
CA GLU A 389 15.59 28.94 -10.83
C GLU A 389 15.01 27.70 -10.13
N VAL A 390 13.84 27.22 -10.59
CA VAL A 390 13.24 25.96 -10.08
C VAL A 390 14.14 24.77 -10.44
N VAL A 391 14.63 24.69 -11.67
CA VAL A 391 15.53 23.60 -12.10
C VAL A 391 16.83 23.63 -11.28
N LYS A 392 17.39 24.80 -11.02
CA LYS A 392 18.58 24.95 -10.17
C LYS A 392 18.32 24.47 -8.73
N CYS A 393 17.17 24.81 -8.15
CA CYS A 393 16.77 24.31 -6.84
C CYS A 393 16.63 22.77 -6.84
N ILE A 394 16.03 22.18 -7.88
CA ILE A 394 15.93 20.73 -8.04
C ILE A 394 17.32 20.09 -8.03
N MET A 395 18.27 20.63 -8.80
CA MET A 395 19.63 20.09 -8.87
C MET A 395 20.37 20.11 -7.53
N VAL A 396 20.10 21.10 -6.66
CA VAL A 396 20.67 21.16 -5.30
C VAL A 396 20.08 20.07 -4.40
N ILE A 397 18.80 19.73 -4.58
CA ILE A 397 18.08 18.76 -3.75
C ILE A 397 18.34 17.31 -4.20
N ILE A 398 18.55 17.06 -5.49
CA ILE A 398 18.74 15.72 -6.07
C ILE A 398 19.74 14.84 -5.30
N PRO A 399 20.95 15.31 -4.91
CA PRO A 399 21.89 14.47 -4.17
C PRO A 399 21.34 13.99 -2.81
N VAL A 400 20.59 14.87 -2.12
CA VAL A 400 19.97 14.54 -0.83
C VAL A 400 18.86 13.50 -1.00
N VAL A 401 18.01 13.68 -2.02
CA VAL A 401 16.95 12.74 -2.37
C VAL A 401 17.52 11.40 -2.82
N SER A 402 18.61 11.43 -3.57
CA SER A 402 19.33 10.22 -3.98
C SER A 402 19.87 9.45 -2.77
N ALA A 403 20.43 10.14 -1.78
CA ALA A 403 20.86 9.51 -0.53
C ALA A 403 19.66 8.92 0.26
N TYR A 404 18.54 9.64 0.33
CA TYR A 404 17.31 9.15 0.98
C TYR A 404 16.78 7.86 0.33
N GLN A 405 16.93 7.68 -0.98
CA GLN A 405 16.42 6.48 -1.67
C GLN A 405 17.23 5.21 -1.35
N VAL A 406 18.42 5.32 -0.80
CA VAL A 406 19.28 4.18 -0.43
C VAL A 406 19.08 3.76 1.02
N GLY A 407 18.62 4.67 1.88
CA GLY A 407 18.38 4.43 3.31
C GLY A 407 17.00 3.91 3.59
#